data_550d9bb133329a575f1071d0e21a0034
#
_entry.id   550d9bb133329a575f1071d0e21a0034
#
_cell.length_a   1.000
_cell.length_b   1.000
_cell.length_c   1.000
_cell.angle_alpha   90.00
_cell.angle_beta   90.00
_cell.angle_gamma   90.00
#
_symmetry.space_group_name_H-M   'P 1'
#
loop_
_entity.id
_entity.type
_entity.pdbx_description
1 polymer ?
#
loop_
_entity_poly.entity_id
_entity_poly.type
_entity_poly.pdbx_seq_one_letter_code
_entity_poly.pdbx_strand_id
1 'polypeptide(L)'
;MTTLPVSPIPHPGIIRVAHSPDADDAFMFWAMAAGKIDTGGRRYVHELGDIESLNRRALAGELEVSAVSLHAYAYLADRYALLAHGASIGDRYGPRIVAREPAPRDPRAALARCLIAVPGELTTAFLTLRLYQPAARHVVVAFDQIEDCVASGNADAGLLIHEGQLTYADRGLHLWADMGEWWYQETQLPLPLGGNVVRRDLGESLMRAIARDLKASIEYGLAHRD
;
A
#
# COMPACT_ATOMS: atom_id res chain seq x y z
N MET A 1 12.38 -23.11 12.94
CA MET A 1 12.05 -22.16 11.86
C MET A 1 11.95 -22.97 10.58
N THR A 2 10.74 -23.25 10.13
CA THR A 2 10.50 -24.02 8.89
C THR A 2 10.57 -23.05 7.73
N THR A 3 11.61 -23.12 6.92
CA THR A 3 11.70 -22.35 5.67
C THR A 3 10.63 -22.84 4.72
N LEU A 4 9.63 -22.01 4.43
CA LEU A 4 8.67 -22.29 3.37
C LEU A 4 9.43 -22.38 2.04
N PRO A 5 9.07 -23.35 1.16
CA PRO A 5 9.72 -23.48 -0.14
C PRO A 5 9.48 -22.20 -0.96
N VAL A 6 10.56 -21.60 -1.43
CA VAL A 6 10.51 -20.50 -2.40
C VAL A 6 10.04 -21.08 -3.72
N SER A 7 8.94 -20.55 -4.27
CA SER A 7 8.49 -20.94 -5.61
C SER A 7 9.60 -20.67 -6.64
N PRO A 8 9.96 -21.64 -7.49
CA PRO A 8 11.01 -21.47 -8.48
C PRO A 8 10.66 -20.31 -9.44
N ILE A 9 11.69 -19.58 -9.88
CA ILE A 9 11.54 -18.53 -10.91
C ILE A 9 10.95 -19.21 -12.17
N PRO A 10 9.76 -18.81 -12.66
CA PRO A 10 9.02 -19.60 -13.65
C PRO A 10 9.70 -19.72 -15.01
N HIS A 11 10.60 -18.79 -15.38
CA HIS A 11 11.42 -18.84 -16.60
C HIS A 11 12.64 -17.93 -16.47
N PRO A 12 13.83 -18.31 -16.97
CA PRO A 12 14.98 -17.41 -17.04
C PRO A 12 14.61 -16.22 -17.94
N GLY A 13 14.48 -15.04 -17.34
CA GLY A 13 14.28 -13.78 -18.05
C GLY A 13 12.94 -13.08 -17.89
N ILE A 14 11.95 -13.64 -17.18
CA ILE A 14 10.69 -12.95 -16.88
C ILE A 14 10.71 -12.50 -15.41
N ILE A 15 10.41 -11.22 -15.18
CA ILE A 15 10.33 -10.59 -13.87
C ILE A 15 8.86 -10.17 -13.64
N ARG A 16 8.21 -10.75 -12.63
CA ARG A 16 6.86 -10.35 -12.22
C ARG A 16 6.96 -9.10 -11.36
N VAL A 17 6.19 -8.10 -11.75
CA VAL A 17 6.06 -6.82 -11.05
C VAL A 17 4.62 -6.66 -10.63
N ALA A 18 4.35 -6.74 -9.34
CA ALA A 18 3.01 -6.62 -8.82
C ALA A 18 2.82 -5.28 -8.10
N HIS A 19 1.74 -4.59 -8.42
CA HIS A 19 1.42 -3.28 -7.87
C HIS A 19 -0.10 -3.04 -7.85
N SER A 20 -0.53 -1.97 -7.17
CA SER A 20 -1.94 -1.62 -7.15
C SER A 20 -2.38 -1.00 -8.50
N PRO A 21 -3.69 -0.96 -8.78
CA PRO A 21 -4.21 -0.21 -9.93
C PRO A 21 -4.24 1.30 -9.70
N ASP A 22 -3.81 1.79 -8.52
CA ASP A 22 -3.88 3.19 -8.14
C ASP A 22 -3.01 4.09 -9.02
N ALA A 23 -3.37 5.36 -9.08
CA ALA A 23 -2.74 6.33 -9.97
C ALA A 23 -1.24 6.54 -9.70
N ASP A 24 -0.79 6.45 -8.45
CA ASP A 24 0.62 6.57 -8.08
C ASP A 24 1.45 5.37 -8.55
N ASP A 25 0.96 4.15 -8.37
CA ASP A 25 1.59 2.93 -8.89
C ASP A 25 1.56 2.92 -10.43
N ALA A 26 0.42 3.26 -11.04
CA ALA A 26 0.31 3.36 -12.49
C ALA A 26 1.35 4.35 -13.05
N PHE A 27 1.52 5.50 -12.40
CA PHE A 27 2.53 6.49 -12.78
C PHE A 27 3.96 5.93 -12.71
N MET A 28 4.29 5.21 -11.66
CA MET A 28 5.64 4.66 -11.46
C MET A 28 5.98 3.56 -12.48
N PHE A 29 5.02 2.70 -12.82
CA PHE A 29 5.28 1.50 -13.60
C PHE A 29 4.88 1.59 -15.07
N TRP A 30 4.10 2.60 -15.47
CA TRP A 30 3.54 2.70 -16.82
C TRP A 30 4.59 2.65 -17.94
N ALA A 31 5.66 3.43 -17.83
CA ALA A 31 6.66 3.50 -18.90
C ALA A 31 7.41 2.17 -19.07
N MET A 32 7.60 1.42 -17.98
CA MET A 32 8.14 0.06 -18.00
C MET A 32 7.17 -0.91 -18.68
N ALA A 33 5.89 -0.89 -18.30
CA ALA A 33 4.84 -1.73 -18.85
C ALA A 33 4.57 -1.44 -20.34
N ALA A 34 4.62 -0.17 -20.72
CA ALA A 34 4.38 0.31 -22.09
C ALA A 34 5.63 0.22 -23.00
N GLY A 35 6.75 -0.30 -22.52
CA GLY A 35 7.99 -0.44 -23.29
C GLY A 35 8.60 0.89 -23.73
N LYS A 36 8.42 1.97 -22.93
CA LYS A 36 8.92 3.32 -23.23
C LYS A 36 10.35 3.56 -22.76
N ILE A 37 10.92 2.60 -22.01
CA ILE A 37 12.29 2.66 -21.51
C ILE A 37 13.09 1.46 -22.02
N ASP A 38 14.41 1.61 -22.12
CA ASP A 38 15.30 0.48 -22.43
C ASP A 38 15.57 -0.33 -21.15
N THR A 39 15.08 -1.56 -21.14
CA THR A 39 15.28 -2.51 -20.04
C THR A 39 16.48 -3.44 -20.25
N GLY A 40 17.28 -3.23 -21.30
CA GLY A 40 18.42 -4.11 -21.63
C GLY A 40 18.00 -5.58 -21.89
N GLY A 41 16.81 -5.77 -22.48
CA GLY A 41 16.26 -7.09 -22.82
C GLY A 41 15.55 -7.81 -21.67
N ARG A 42 15.45 -7.23 -20.46
CA ARG A 42 14.64 -7.78 -19.37
C ARG A 42 13.14 -7.65 -19.70
N ARG A 43 12.40 -8.72 -19.45
CA ARG A 43 10.95 -8.77 -19.71
C ARG A 43 10.20 -8.68 -18.38
N TYR A 44 9.36 -7.66 -18.26
CA TYR A 44 8.48 -7.46 -17.11
C TYR A 44 7.07 -7.93 -17.42
N VAL A 45 6.46 -8.62 -16.47
CA VAL A 45 5.04 -8.99 -16.50
C VAL A 45 4.38 -8.32 -15.31
N HIS A 46 3.46 -7.40 -15.59
CA HIS A 46 2.75 -6.64 -14.59
C HIS A 46 1.51 -7.38 -14.12
N GLU A 47 1.32 -7.47 -12.81
CA GLU A 47 0.16 -8.04 -12.15
C GLU A 47 -0.46 -7.00 -11.24
N LEU A 48 -1.77 -6.79 -11.37
CA LEU A 48 -2.50 -5.84 -10.52
C LEU A 48 -3.15 -6.58 -9.35
N GLY A 49 -3.11 -5.97 -8.16
CA GLY A 49 -3.72 -6.51 -6.96
C GLY A 49 -3.87 -5.44 -5.88
N ASP A 50 -4.77 -5.68 -4.94
CA ASP A 50 -4.86 -4.83 -3.76
C ASP A 50 -3.62 -5.00 -2.85
N ILE A 51 -3.31 -3.96 -2.08
CA ILE A 51 -2.08 -3.91 -1.31
C ILE A 51 -1.98 -4.99 -0.21
N GLU A 52 -3.10 -5.40 0.41
CA GLU A 52 -3.08 -6.48 1.40
C GLU A 52 -2.76 -7.84 0.77
N SER A 53 -3.35 -8.13 -0.40
CA SER A 53 -3.04 -9.32 -1.19
C SER A 53 -1.58 -9.33 -1.64
N LEU A 54 -1.04 -8.19 -2.09
CA LEU A 54 0.36 -8.04 -2.46
C LEU A 54 1.29 -8.25 -1.27
N ASN A 55 0.97 -7.70 -0.11
CA ASN A 55 1.72 -7.92 1.13
C ASN A 55 1.80 -9.42 1.47
N ARG A 56 0.68 -10.15 1.39
CA ARG A 56 0.62 -11.60 1.68
C ARG A 56 1.42 -12.43 0.67
N ARG A 57 1.31 -12.10 -0.60
CA ARG A 57 2.08 -12.76 -1.68
C ARG A 57 3.58 -12.50 -1.55
N ALA A 58 3.97 -11.29 -1.15
CA ALA A 58 5.37 -10.98 -0.84
C ALA A 58 5.87 -11.79 0.37
N LEU A 59 5.07 -11.94 1.45
CA LEU A 59 5.40 -12.80 2.57
C LEU A 59 5.60 -14.27 2.15
N ALA A 60 4.81 -14.75 1.20
CA ALA A 60 4.98 -16.08 0.61
C ALA A 60 6.20 -16.17 -0.32
N GLY A 61 6.80 -15.05 -0.73
CA GLY A 61 7.96 -15.00 -1.65
C GLY A 61 7.60 -15.26 -3.11
N GLU A 62 6.36 -15.02 -3.50
CA GLU A 62 5.85 -15.33 -4.84
C GLU A 62 6.32 -14.36 -5.91
N LEU A 63 6.60 -13.10 -5.55
CA LEU A 63 6.83 -12.00 -6.47
C LEU A 63 8.31 -11.61 -6.53
N GLU A 64 8.83 -11.30 -7.71
CA GLU A 64 10.19 -10.79 -7.89
C GLU A 64 10.28 -9.31 -7.45
N VAL A 65 9.29 -8.51 -7.85
CA VAL A 65 9.13 -7.11 -7.49
C VAL A 65 7.69 -6.89 -7.04
N SER A 66 7.48 -6.14 -5.98
CA SER A 66 6.13 -5.82 -5.50
C SER A 66 6.07 -4.45 -4.86
N ALA A 67 4.96 -3.75 -5.05
CA ALA A 67 4.54 -2.72 -4.12
C ALA A 67 4.12 -3.40 -2.81
N VAL A 68 4.52 -2.83 -1.67
CA VAL A 68 4.16 -3.33 -0.34
C VAL A 68 3.93 -2.17 0.63
N SER A 69 3.09 -2.40 1.62
CA SER A 69 2.97 -1.50 2.77
C SER A 69 4.27 -1.49 3.59
N LEU A 70 4.68 -0.33 4.12
CA LEU A 70 5.88 -0.28 4.98
C LEU A 70 5.67 -1.04 6.31
N HIS A 71 4.45 -1.21 6.77
CA HIS A 71 4.13 -2.16 7.84
C HIS A 71 4.54 -3.59 7.48
N ALA A 72 4.11 -4.07 6.30
CA ALA A 72 4.48 -5.40 5.83
C ALA A 72 5.99 -5.54 5.61
N TYR A 73 6.67 -4.48 5.15
CA TYR A 73 8.11 -4.49 4.91
C TYR A 73 8.92 -4.86 6.18
N ALA A 74 8.45 -4.49 7.36
CA ALA A 74 9.09 -4.90 8.62
C ALA A 74 9.25 -6.43 8.76
N TYR A 75 8.36 -7.21 8.15
CA TYR A 75 8.38 -8.67 8.12
C TYR A 75 9.05 -9.26 6.87
N LEU A 76 9.37 -8.41 5.88
CA LEU A 76 9.90 -8.80 4.58
C LEU A 76 11.39 -8.51 4.43
N ALA A 77 11.99 -7.70 5.30
CA ALA A 77 13.33 -7.13 5.15
C ALA A 77 14.45 -8.17 4.92
N ASP A 78 14.32 -9.35 5.47
CA ASP A 78 15.28 -10.46 5.27
C ASP A 78 15.19 -11.05 3.86
N ARG A 79 14.00 -11.05 3.24
CA ARG A 79 13.74 -11.65 1.93
C ARG A 79 13.77 -10.64 0.80
N TYR A 80 13.36 -9.41 1.06
CA TYR A 80 13.27 -8.33 0.08
C TYR A 80 14.15 -7.16 0.46
N ALA A 81 14.65 -6.46 -0.55
CA ALA A 81 15.29 -5.16 -0.42
C ALA A 81 14.30 -4.08 -0.85
N LEU A 82 14.20 -3.01 -0.07
CA LEU A 82 13.47 -1.82 -0.45
C LEU A 82 14.20 -1.12 -1.59
N LEU A 83 13.49 -0.77 -2.65
CA LEU A 83 14.02 0.00 -3.76
C LEU A 83 14.13 1.48 -3.35
N ALA A 84 15.15 2.16 -3.87
CA ALA A 84 15.41 3.57 -3.56
C ALA A 84 14.49 4.55 -4.31
N HIS A 85 13.62 4.03 -5.19
CA HIS A 85 12.77 4.83 -6.07
C HIS A 85 11.33 4.32 -6.00
N GLY A 86 10.40 5.27 -5.98
CA GLY A 86 8.97 5.01 -5.89
C GLY A 86 8.53 4.64 -4.47
N ALA A 87 7.74 5.52 -3.89
CA ALA A 87 7.13 5.31 -2.58
C ALA A 87 5.81 6.08 -2.52
N SER A 88 4.89 5.59 -1.68
CA SER A 88 3.67 6.30 -1.32
C SER A 88 3.87 6.94 0.05
N ILE A 89 3.78 8.28 0.09
CA ILE A 89 4.04 9.09 1.30
C ILE A 89 2.95 10.14 1.44
N GLY A 90 2.31 10.18 2.61
CA GLY A 90 1.32 11.19 2.94
C GLY A 90 1.92 12.37 3.71
N ASP A 91 1.95 13.56 3.10
CA ASP A 91 2.36 14.80 3.78
C ASP A 91 1.13 15.54 4.28
N ARG A 92 0.81 15.40 5.57
CA ARG A 92 -0.37 15.93 6.26
C ARG A 92 -1.70 15.41 5.70
N TYR A 93 -1.68 14.28 5.04
CA TYR A 93 -2.86 13.50 4.65
C TYR A 93 -2.50 12.01 4.66
N GLY A 94 -3.50 11.15 4.79
CA GLY A 94 -3.27 9.72 4.81
C GLY A 94 -4.56 8.92 4.84
N PRO A 95 -4.52 7.68 5.32
CA PRO A 95 -5.71 6.88 5.53
C PRO A 95 -6.73 7.62 6.40
N ARG A 96 -8.02 7.55 6.02
CA ARG A 96 -9.09 8.28 6.69
C ARG A 96 -10.01 7.35 7.45
N ILE A 97 -10.35 7.72 8.68
CA ILE A 97 -11.39 7.05 9.45
C ILE A 97 -12.69 7.80 9.24
N VAL A 98 -13.68 7.09 8.73
CA VAL A 98 -15.02 7.64 8.42
C VAL A 98 -16.11 6.85 9.11
N ALA A 99 -17.25 7.50 9.38
CA ALA A 99 -18.43 6.86 9.96
C ALA A 99 -19.71 7.49 9.42
N ARG A 100 -20.88 6.87 9.71
CA ARG A 100 -22.19 7.40 9.31
C ARG A 100 -22.56 8.71 10.00
N GLU A 101 -22.22 8.82 11.27
CA GLU A 101 -22.56 10.00 12.07
C GLU A 101 -21.42 11.03 12.04
N PRO A 102 -21.72 12.31 12.23
CA PRO A 102 -20.71 13.35 12.39
C PRO A 102 -19.72 13.01 13.51
N ALA A 103 -18.47 13.49 13.36
CA ALA A 103 -17.43 13.24 14.35
C ALA A 103 -17.84 13.70 15.75
N PRO A 104 -17.70 12.85 16.77
CA PRO A 104 -17.93 13.25 18.15
C PRO A 104 -16.85 14.25 18.62
N ARG A 105 -17.04 14.84 19.79
CA ARG A 105 -16.08 15.80 20.36
C ARG A 105 -14.67 15.21 20.53
N ASP A 106 -14.59 13.90 20.83
CA ASP A 106 -13.33 13.15 20.93
C ASP A 106 -13.46 11.88 20.09
N PRO A 107 -13.10 11.93 18.79
CA PRO A 107 -13.15 10.79 17.89
C PRO A 107 -12.25 9.65 18.35
N ARG A 108 -11.06 9.97 18.88
CA ARG A 108 -10.09 8.96 19.31
C ARG A 108 -10.66 8.11 20.45
N ALA A 109 -11.25 8.73 21.45
CA ALA A 109 -11.88 8.00 22.57
C ALA A 109 -13.12 7.19 22.11
N ALA A 110 -13.91 7.73 21.16
CA ALA A 110 -15.08 7.04 20.62
C ALA A 110 -14.69 5.75 19.89
N LEU A 111 -13.62 5.77 19.10
CA LEU A 111 -13.12 4.62 18.33
C LEU A 111 -12.74 3.42 19.20
N ALA A 112 -12.42 3.62 20.48
CA ALA A 112 -12.15 2.50 21.41
C ALA A 112 -13.33 1.52 21.56
N ARG A 113 -14.55 1.96 21.23
CA ARG A 113 -15.79 1.17 21.35
C ARG A 113 -16.33 0.71 20.01
N CYS A 114 -15.77 1.20 18.91
CA CYS A 114 -16.22 0.93 17.55
C CYS A 114 -15.66 -0.40 17.02
N LEU A 115 -16.45 -1.04 16.17
CA LEU A 115 -15.98 -2.04 15.21
C LEU A 115 -15.57 -1.30 13.93
N ILE A 116 -14.31 -1.37 13.55
CA ILE A 116 -13.76 -0.63 12.41
C ILE A 116 -13.49 -1.61 11.26
N ALA A 117 -14.09 -1.37 10.08
CA ALA A 117 -13.74 -2.06 8.86
C ALA A 117 -12.37 -1.58 8.38
N VAL A 118 -11.42 -2.51 8.17
CA VAL A 118 -10.04 -2.19 7.77
C VAL A 118 -9.65 -2.96 6.51
N PRO A 119 -8.79 -2.41 5.63
CA PRO A 119 -8.44 -3.03 4.35
C PRO A 119 -7.49 -4.23 4.47
N GLY A 120 -6.87 -4.41 5.64
CA GLY A 120 -5.94 -5.51 5.90
C GLY A 120 -4.98 -5.22 7.04
N GLU A 121 -4.62 -6.27 7.76
CA GLU A 121 -3.78 -6.16 8.97
C GLU A 121 -2.30 -5.87 8.66
N LEU A 122 -1.85 -6.12 7.44
CA LEU A 122 -0.49 -5.84 7.00
C LEU A 122 -0.33 -4.45 6.40
N THR A 123 -1.43 -3.69 6.25
CA THR A 123 -1.38 -2.34 5.69
C THR A 123 -0.77 -1.34 6.68
N THR A 124 -0.07 -0.32 6.18
CA THR A 124 0.39 0.79 7.03
C THR A 124 -0.78 1.58 7.59
N ALA A 125 -1.91 1.62 6.89
CA ALA A 125 -3.15 2.19 7.39
C ALA A 125 -3.60 1.52 8.70
N PHE A 126 -3.59 0.18 8.74
CA PHE A 126 -3.90 -0.55 9.97
C PHE A 126 -2.90 -0.29 11.10
N LEU A 127 -1.60 -0.25 10.78
CA LEU A 127 -0.59 0.09 11.78
C LEU A 127 -0.85 1.48 12.38
N THR A 128 -1.15 2.48 11.57
CA THR A 128 -1.44 3.85 12.06
C THR A 128 -2.71 3.88 12.91
N LEU A 129 -3.76 3.14 12.52
CA LEU A 129 -4.95 2.97 13.37
C LEU A 129 -4.59 2.38 14.74
N ARG A 130 -3.75 1.34 14.78
CA ARG A 130 -3.32 0.69 16.03
C ARG A 130 -2.47 1.60 16.90
N LEU A 131 -1.68 2.49 16.32
CA LEU A 131 -0.93 3.52 17.05
C LEU A 131 -1.86 4.64 17.53
N TYR A 132 -2.82 5.05 16.71
CA TYR A 132 -3.81 6.07 17.07
C TYR A 132 -4.76 5.61 18.18
N GLN A 133 -5.37 4.43 18.01
CA GLN A 133 -6.30 3.84 18.97
C GLN A 133 -6.06 2.33 19.17
N PRO A 134 -5.18 1.94 20.11
CA PRO A 134 -4.82 0.54 20.33
C PRO A 134 -5.99 -0.36 20.75
N ALA A 135 -7.02 0.21 21.39
CA ALA A 135 -8.19 -0.54 21.87
C ALA A 135 -9.27 -0.77 20.81
N ALA A 136 -9.15 -0.17 19.63
CA ALA A 136 -10.14 -0.31 18.56
C ALA A 136 -10.28 -1.79 18.13
N ARG A 137 -11.54 -2.25 18.04
CA ARG A 137 -11.86 -3.54 17.45
C ARG A 137 -11.94 -3.40 15.94
N HIS A 138 -11.59 -4.42 15.21
CA HIS A 138 -11.61 -4.35 13.75
C HIS A 138 -12.15 -5.61 13.10
N VAL A 139 -12.55 -5.47 11.86
CA VAL A 139 -12.87 -6.55 10.92
C VAL A 139 -12.20 -6.25 9.58
N VAL A 140 -11.56 -7.25 8.99
CA VAL A 140 -10.94 -7.10 7.67
C VAL A 140 -12.02 -7.20 6.60
N VAL A 141 -12.05 -6.20 5.72
CA VAL A 141 -13.01 -6.09 4.61
C VAL A 141 -12.22 -5.69 3.37
N ALA A 142 -12.58 -6.20 2.19
CA ALA A 142 -11.97 -5.75 0.95
C ALA A 142 -12.06 -4.22 0.83
N PHE A 143 -10.97 -3.58 0.42
CA PHE A 143 -10.82 -2.12 0.50
C PHE A 143 -11.96 -1.37 -0.21
N ASP A 144 -12.44 -1.89 -1.35
CA ASP A 144 -13.54 -1.35 -2.15
C ASP A 144 -14.93 -1.56 -1.53
N GLN A 145 -15.05 -2.39 -0.49
CA GLN A 145 -16.30 -2.69 0.21
C GLN A 145 -16.41 -2.00 1.57
N ILE A 146 -15.39 -1.27 2.02
CA ILE A 146 -15.38 -0.65 3.35
C ILE A 146 -16.47 0.40 3.49
N GLU A 147 -16.65 1.27 2.48
CA GLU A 147 -17.68 2.31 2.50
C GLU A 147 -19.09 1.69 2.61
N ASP A 148 -19.37 0.65 1.82
CA ASP A 148 -20.66 -0.07 1.87
C ASP A 148 -20.86 -0.79 3.20
N CYS A 149 -19.79 -1.36 3.77
CA CYS A 149 -19.81 -1.99 5.09
C CYS A 149 -20.21 -0.99 6.19
N VAL A 150 -19.67 0.22 6.14
CA VAL A 150 -20.01 1.30 7.07
C VAL A 150 -21.43 1.83 6.81
N ALA A 151 -21.76 2.14 5.57
CA ALA A 151 -23.06 2.68 5.19
C ALA A 151 -24.22 1.75 5.59
N SER A 152 -24.03 0.43 5.43
CA SER A 152 -25.02 -0.59 5.82
C SER A 152 -25.09 -0.88 7.32
N GLY A 153 -24.15 -0.35 8.12
CA GLY A 153 -24.12 -0.57 9.58
C GLY A 153 -23.46 -1.88 10.02
N ASN A 154 -22.78 -2.59 9.09
CA ASN A 154 -22.02 -3.80 9.42
C ASN A 154 -20.72 -3.49 10.18
N ALA A 155 -20.23 -2.25 10.08
CA ALA A 155 -19.19 -1.68 10.92
C ALA A 155 -19.62 -0.28 11.40
N ASP A 156 -19.07 0.16 12.54
CA ASP A 156 -19.35 1.49 13.10
C ASP A 156 -18.57 2.57 12.36
N ALA A 157 -17.35 2.25 11.94
CA ALA A 157 -16.45 3.12 11.19
C ALA A 157 -15.64 2.32 10.16
N GLY A 158 -15.03 3.01 9.20
CA GLY A 158 -14.17 2.42 8.17
C GLY A 158 -12.85 3.15 8.05
N LEU A 159 -11.78 2.39 7.83
CA LEU A 159 -10.45 2.92 7.54
C LEU A 159 -10.24 2.90 6.04
N LEU A 160 -10.38 4.05 5.40
CA LEU A 160 -10.28 4.20 3.94
C LEU A 160 -8.84 4.44 3.50
N ILE A 161 -8.52 3.79 2.41
CA ILE A 161 -7.33 3.99 1.58
C ILE A 161 -7.78 4.18 0.13
N HIS A 162 -6.90 4.56 -0.78
CA HIS A 162 -7.21 4.78 -2.21
C HIS A 162 -8.24 5.89 -2.44
N GLU A 163 -8.98 5.84 -3.55
CA GLU A 163 -9.94 6.87 -3.96
C GLU A 163 -11.07 7.11 -2.96
N GLY A 164 -11.45 6.12 -2.16
CA GLY A 164 -12.45 6.27 -1.09
C GLY A 164 -12.12 7.40 -0.10
N GLN A 165 -10.83 7.76 0.03
CA GLN A 165 -10.41 8.93 0.82
C GLN A 165 -10.94 10.25 0.26
N LEU A 166 -11.30 10.31 -1.02
CA LEU A 166 -11.79 11.51 -1.68
C LEU A 166 -13.32 11.51 -1.81
N THR A 167 -13.94 10.34 -1.89
CA THR A 167 -15.35 10.16 -2.30
C THR A 167 -16.29 9.80 -1.15
N TYR A 168 -15.80 9.52 0.07
CA TYR A 168 -16.62 9.10 1.22
C TYR A 168 -17.77 10.06 1.52
N ALA A 169 -17.59 11.38 1.31
CA ALA A 169 -18.63 12.38 1.56
C ALA A 169 -19.82 12.25 0.61
N ASP A 170 -19.59 11.80 -0.64
CA ASP A 170 -20.64 11.56 -1.63
C ASP A 170 -21.51 10.35 -1.24
N ARG A 171 -21.00 9.50 -0.36
CA ARG A 171 -21.70 8.37 0.26
C ARG A 171 -22.39 8.71 1.58
N GLY A 172 -22.40 10.00 1.96
CA GLY A 172 -22.98 10.46 3.22
C GLY A 172 -22.17 10.07 4.47
N LEU A 173 -20.90 9.71 4.30
CA LEU A 173 -20.01 9.40 5.42
C LEU A 173 -19.29 10.67 5.91
N HIS A 174 -18.94 10.69 7.18
CA HIS A 174 -18.30 11.81 7.86
C HIS A 174 -16.88 11.43 8.29
N LEU A 175 -15.93 12.35 8.06
CA LEU A 175 -14.55 12.19 8.52
C LEU A 175 -14.49 12.29 10.05
N TRP A 176 -13.89 11.27 10.68
CA TRP A 176 -13.59 11.28 12.12
C TRP A 176 -12.13 11.55 12.40
N ALA A 177 -11.22 11.05 11.58
CA ALA A 177 -9.78 11.32 11.71
C ALA A 177 -9.07 11.09 10.38
N ASP A 178 -8.04 11.90 10.10
CA ASP A 178 -7.06 11.69 9.04
C ASP A 178 -5.75 11.22 9.69
N MET A 179 -5.29 10.03 9.33
CA MET A 179 -4.11 9.42 9.96
C MET A 179 -2.80 10.11 9.57
N GLY A 180 -2.75 10.72 8.39
CA GLY A 180 -1.57 11.47 7.97
C GLY A 180 -1.45 12.83 8.70
N GLU A 181 -2.58 13.52 8.90
CA GLU A 181 -2.63 14.74 9.70
C GLU A 181 -2.25 14.46 11.15
N TRP A 182 -2.85 13.43 11.77
CA TRP A 182 -2.51 13.00 13.12
C TRP A 182 -1.02 12.64 13.24
N TRP A 183 -0.49 11.85 12.31
CA TRP A 183 0.92 11.46 12.32
C TRP A 183 1.85 12.68 12.25
N TYR A 184 1.50 13.65 11.39
CA TYR A 184 2.27 14.89 11.29
C TYR A 184 2.23 15.70 12.59
N GLN A 185 1.07 15.78 13.26
CA GLN A 185 0.95 16.47 14.55
C GLN A 185 1.83 15.85 15.63
N GLU A 186 1.92 14.51 15.67
CA GLU A 186 2.72 13.78 16.66
C GLU A 186 4.23 13.78 16.35
N THR A 187 4.62 13.74 15.08
CA THR A 187 6.00 13.45 14.68
C THR A 187 6.70 14.58 13.94
N GLN A 188 5.95 15.51 13.35
CA GLN A 188 6.41 16.53 12.40
C GLN A 188 7.06 15.94 11.13
N LEU A 189 6.72 14.69 10.79
CA LEU A 189 7.23 13.97 9.62
C LEU A 189 6.07 13.55 8.72
N PRO A 190 6.27 13.44 7.40
CA PRO A 190 5.33 12.79 6.51
C PRO A 190 5.10 11.32 6.91
N LEU A 191 3.90 10.81 6.67
CA LEU A 191 3.54 9.42 6.95
C LEU A 191 4.04 8.52 5.81
N PRO A 192 4.99 7.61 6.06
CA PRO A 192 5.42 6.64 5.05
C PRO A 192 4.37 5.52 4.95
N LEU A 193 3.77 5.34 3.76
CA LEU A 193 2.67 4.41 3.53
C LEU A 193 3.11 3.12 2.85
N GLY A 194 3.75 3.23 1.69
CA GLY A 194 4.17 2.10 0.89
C GLY A 194 5.48 2.33 0.17
N GLY A 195 6.06 1.27 -0.35
CA GLY A 195 7.28 1.31 -1.16
C GLY A 195 7.42 0.08 -2.02
N ASN A 196 8.32 0.14 -2.99
CA ASN A 196 8.58 -0.95 -3.90
C ASN A 196 9.74 -1.82 -3.39
N VAL A 197 9.58 -3.12 -3.44
CA VAL A 197 10.58 -4.08 -2.98
C VAL A 197 10.99 -5.04 -4.09
N VAL A 198 12.23 -5.53 -4.01
CA VAL A 198 12.79 -6.52 -4.92
C VAL A 198 13.34 -7.71 -4.12
N ARG A 199 13.08 -8.93 -4.59
CA ARG A 199 13.48 -10.16 -3.89
C ARG A 199 15.00 -10.34 -3.93
N ARG A 200 15.61 -10.58 -2.76
CA ARG A 200 17.08 -10.62 -2.59
C ARG A 200 17.76 -11.79 -3.28
N ASP A 201 17.07 -12.93 -3.44
CA ASP A 201 17.61 -14.13 -4.10
C ASP A 201 17.83 -13.97 -5.62
N LEU A 202 17.34 -12.89 -6.23
CA LEU A 202 17.65 -12.51 -7.60
C LEU A 202 19.12 -12.10 -7.80
N GLY A 203 19.82 -11.83 -6.72
CA GLY A 203 21.21 -11.41 -6.73
C GLY A 203 21.41 -9.92 -7.03
N GLU A 204 22.51 -9.36 -6.52
CA GLU A 204 22.75 -7.92 -6.51
C GLU A 204 22.74 -7.27 -7.91
N SER A 205 23.30 -7.96 -8.91
CA SER A 205 23.36 -7.44 -10.28
C SER A 205 21.97 -7.21 -10.88
N LEU A 206 21.06 -8.19 -10.74
CA LEU A 206 19.70 -8.08 -11.26
C LEU A 206 18.87 -7.09 -10.44
N MET A 207 19.00 -7.10 -9.11
CA MET A 207 18.34 -6.12 -8.24
C MET A 207 18.71 -4.67 -8.61
N ARG A 208 20.00 -4.39 -8.86
CA ARG A 208 20.46 -3.07 -9.31
C ARG A 208 19.94 -2.71 -10.71
N ALA A 209 19.81 -3.68 -11.61
CA ALA A 209 19.23 -3.47 -12.94
C ALA A 209 17.75 -3.09 -12.82
N ILE A 210 16.96 -3.84 -12.04
CA ILE A 210 15.55 -3.56 -11.77
C ILE A 210 15.37 -2.16 -11.14
N ALA A 211 16.23 -1.80 -10.17
CA ALA A 211 16.17 -0.47 -9.56
C ALA A 211 16.42 0.66 -10.57
N ARG A 212 17.33 0.47 -11.53
CA ARG A 212 17.55 1.45 -12.62
C ARG A 212 16.36 1.54 -13.57
N ASP A 213 15.75 0.40 -13.90
CA ASP A 213 14.59 0.36 -14.80
C ASP A 213 13.39 1.07 -14.15
N LEU A 214 13.12 0.81 -12.86
CA LEU A 214 12.07 1.53 -12.14
C LEU A 214 12.35 3.04 -12.08
N LYS A 215 13.59 3.44 -11.79
CA LYS A 215 13.98 4.84 -11.82
C LYS A 215 13.70 5.47 -13.19
N ALA A 216 14.15 4.82 -14.26
CA ALA A 216 13.94 5.31 -15.63
C ALA A 216 12.44 5.42 -15.98
N SER A 217 11.61 4.47 -15.49
CA SER A 217 10.15 4.53 -15.67
C SER A 217 9.54 5.75 -14.99
N ILE A 218 9.93 6.02 -13.75
CA ILE A 218 9.47 7.20 -12.99
C ILE A 218 9.94 8.50 -13.68
N GLU A 219 11.22 8.57 -14.06
CA GLU A 219 11.78 9.75 -14.75
C GLU A 219 11.08 10.01 -16.10
N TYR A 220 10.73 8.95 -16.81
CA TYR A 220 9.93 9.07 -18.03
C TYR A 220 8.55 9.68 -17.74
N GLY A 221 7.83 9.17 -16.73
CA GLY A 221 6.54 9.72 -16.31
C GLY A 221 6.64 11.19 -15.88
N LEU A 222 7.69 11.56 -15.15
CA LEU A 222 7.93 12.95 -14.74
C LEU A 222 8.17 13.89 -15.94
N ALA A 223 8.80 13.40 -17.01
CA ALA A 223 9.08 14.16 -18.23
C ALA A 223 7.88 14.24 -19.19
N HIS A 224 6.83 13.41 -19.02
CA HIS A 224 5.68 13.29 -19.92
C HIS A 224 4.38 13.31 -19.09
N ARG A 225 4.10 14.44 -18.44
CA ARG A 225 2.92 14.64 -17.57
C ARG A 225 1.67 15.13 -18.32
N ASP A 226 1.79 15.44 -19.61
CA ASP A 226 0.73 15.97 -20.45
C ASP A 226 -0.14 14.86 -21.05
#